data_7a50f96db4f2af3512db0ba5ede2d0f7
#
_entry.id   7a50f96db4f2af3512db0ba5ede2d0f7
#
_cell.length_a   1.000
_cell.length_b   1.000
_cell.length_c   1.000
_cell.angle_alpha   90.00
_cell.angle_beta   90.00
_cell.angle_gamma   90.00
#
_symmetry.space_group_name_H-M   'P 1'
#
loop_
_entity.id
_entity.type
_entity.pdbx_description
1 polymer ?
#
loop_
_entity_poly.entity_id
_entity_poly.type
_entity_poly.pdbx_seq_one_letter_code
_entity_poly.pdbx_strand_id
1 'polypeptide(L)'
;MDSDSDGWSDTGDRFPSDGTQWNDVDGDGYGDNPAPANLPDSCPTVFGNSDEDRFGCRDSDLDGWSDPDPNALQGTQSWNISDGADAFDTDSTQWSDFDSDGYGDEPVGTDPDRCKETPGTSTEDRFGCTDTDGDGWSDLGDRFPMDVTQWFDADGDGYGDNIWGNMPDSCPEASLADGICLLDRLGCPDLDGDGFSDPDDSWGASPNGTADAFPQNRVQWSDLDGDGFGDNGIGSLRDDCPEVSGESTIDLQGCPDANGDGYSDSFGFINSQYMLMASNPTAAMFTYIIPIGIFLITILGMMVVRRGGES
;
A
#
# COMPACT_ATOMS: atom_id res chain seq x y z
N MET A 1 -15.55 -75.46 -12.90
CA MET A 1 -14.88 -74.97 -14.08
C MET A 1 -13.73 -74.12 -13.55
N ASP A 2 -12.63 -74.05 -14.19
CA ASP A 2 -11.48 -73.25 -13.90
C ASP A 2 -11.15 -72.53 -15.22
N SER A 3 -11.65 -71.28 -15.32
CA SER A 3 -11.74 -70.60 -16.61
C SER A 3 -10.45 -69.93 -17.06
N ASP A 4 -9.59 -69.60 -16.14
CA ASP A 4 -8.29 -68.95 -16.40
C ASP A 4 -7.08 -69.87 -16.15
N SER A 5 -7.38 -71.07 -15.62
CA SER A 5 -6.39 -72.14 -15.44
C SER A 5 -5.31 -71.83 -14.38
N ASP A 6 -5.68 -71.12 -13.33
CA ASP A 6 -4.81 -70.78 -12.21
C ASP A 6 -4.79 -71.85 -11.11
N GLY A 7 -5.72 -72.82 -11.14
CA GLY A 7 -5.88 -73.91 -10.18
C GLY A 7 -7.01 -73.70 -9.20
N TRP A 8 -7.71 -72.60 -9.22
CA TRP A 8 -8.92 -72.35 -8.44
C TRP A 8 -10.18 -72.57 -9.30
N SER A 9 -11.25 -73.01 -8.73
CA SER A 9 -12.51 -73.13 -9.46
C SER A 9 -13.23 -71.79 -9.52
N ASP A 10 -13.95 -71.50 -10.62
CA ASP A 10 -14.73 -70.29 -10.82
C ASP A 10 -15.67 -69.94 -9.62
N THR A 11 -16.07 -70.94 -8.83
CA THR A 11 -16.94 -70.73 -7.67
C THR A 11 -16.22 -70.39 -6.39
N GLY A 12 -14.95 -70.61 -6.32
CA GLY A 12 -14.04 -70.30 -5.21
C GLY A 12 -13.04 -69.21 -5.47
N ASP A 13 -13.06 -68.74 -6.72
CA ASP A 13 -12.18 -67.69 -7.24
C ASP A 13 -12.96 -66.37 -7.30
N ARG A 14 -12.35 -65.32 -6.77
CA ARG A 14 -12.90 -63.95 -6.82
C ARG A 14 -12.69 -63.32 -8.21
N PHE A 15 -11.68 -63.80 -8.96
CA PHE A 15 -11.26 -63.25 -10.26
C PHE A 15 -11.22 -64.36 -11.33
N PRO A 16 -12.34 -65.03 -11.66
CA PRO A 16 -12.38 -66.24 -12.52
C PRO A 16 -11.89 -66.08 -13.97
N SER A 17 -11.41 -64.89 -14.32
CA SER A 17 -10.85 -64.55 -15.64
C SER A 17 -9.43 -63.98 -15.56
N ASP A 18 -8.85 -63.93 -14.36
CA ASP A 18 -7.47 -63.45 -14.14
C ASP A 18 -6.64 -64.50 -13.39
N GLY A 19 -5.93 -65.30 -14.11
CA GLY A 19 -5.07 -66.37 -13.57
C GLY A 19 -3.88 -65.88 -12.72
N THR A 20 -3.86 -64.63 -12.36
CA THR A 20 -2.88 -64.04 -11.44
C THR A 20 -3.47 -63.64 -10.09
N GLN A 21 -4.80 -63.63 -9.99
CA GLN A 21 -5.55 -63.22 -8.78
C GLN A 21 -6.66 -64.26 -8.47
N TRP A 22 -6.86 -64.62 -7.22
CA TRP A 22 -7.95 -65.53 -6.79
C TRP A 22 -8.60 -65.17 -5.45
N ASN A 23 -8.01 -64.27 -4.71
CA ASN A 23 -8.53 -63.87 -3.39
C ASN A 23 -8.68 -62.36 -3.30
N ASP A 24 -9.70 -61.93 -2.53
CA ASP A 24 -10.05 -60.52 -2.27
C ASP A 24 -10.72 -60.52 -0.87
N VAL A 25 -9.95 -60.18 0.15
CA VAL A 25 -10.35 -60.36 1.57
C VAL A 25 -11.29 -59.26 2.02
N ASP A 26 -11.08 -58.03 1.59
CA ASP A 26 -11.93 -56.89 2.00
C ASP A 26 -13.08 -56.62 1.00
N GLY A 27 -13.00 -57.16 -0.19
CA GLY A 27 -14.10 -57.11 -1.16
C GLY A 27 -14.15 -55.84 -2.01
N ASP A 28 -13.04 -55.17 -2.21
CA ASP A 28 -12.97 -53.92 -2.97
C ASP A 28 -12.78 -54.09 -4.49
N GLY A 29 -12.42 -55.34 -4.91
CA GLY A 29 -12.27 -55.69 -6.31
C GLY A 29 -10.82 -55.72 -6.79
N TYR A 30 -9.86 -55.44 -5.93
CA TYR A 30 -8.45 -55.68 -6.16
C TYR A 30 -8.00 -56.98 -5.54
N GLY A 31 -7.04 -57.66 -6.14
CA GLY A 31 -6.65 -58.98 -5.69
C GLY A 31 -5.50 -58.99 -4.73
N ASP A 32 -5.53 -59.86 -3.73
CA ASP A 32 -4.56 -59.94 -2.62
C ASP A 32 -3.20 -60.50 -3.04
N ASN A 33 -3.07 -61.05 -4.24
CA ASN A 33 -1.80 -61.58 -4.68
C ASN A 33 -0.79 -60.44 -5.01
N PRO A 34 0.37 -60.45 -4.41
CA PRO A 34 1.36 -59.39 -4.65
C PRO A 34 1.91 -59.45 -6.08
N ALA A 35 2.55 -58.37 -6.50
CA ALA A 35 3.27 -58.34 -7.77
C ALA A 35 4.15 -59.61 -7.97
N PRO A 36 4.14 -60.21 -9.19
CA PRO A 36 3.74 -59.63 -10.46
C PRO A 36 2.29 -59.92 -10.90
N ALA A 37 1.35 -60.12 -9.98
CA ALA A 37 -0.05 -60.21 -10.28
C ALA A 37 -0.59 -58.93 -10.93
N ASN A 38 -1.72 -59.03 -11.65
CA ASN A 38 -2.41 -57.88 -12.20
C ASN A 38 -3.05 -57.07 -11.06
N LEU A 39 -2.93 -55.73 -11.10
CA LEU A 39 -3.54 -54.81 -10.14
C LEU A 39 -3.52 -55.33 -8.70
N PRO A 40 -2.32 -55.61 -8.13
CA PRO A 40 -2.23 -56.17 -6.80
C PRO A 40 -2.72 -55.18 -5.77
N ASP A 41 -3.59 -55.66 -4.88
CA ASP A 41 -4.05 -54.84 -3.74
C ASP A 41 -2.86 -54.50 -2.83
N SER A 42 -2.70 -53.24 -2.59
CA SER A 42 -1.68 -52.71 -1.67
C SER A 42 -2.18 -52.63 -0.23
N CYS A 43 -3.49 -52.76 0.00
CA CYS A 43 -4.14 -52.66 1.28
C CYS A 43 -5.11 -53.87 1.56
N PRO A 44 -4.66 -55.14 1.50
CA PRO A 44 -5.52 -56.33 1.37
C PRO A 44 -6.53 -56.61 2.51
N THR A 45 -6.65 -55.78 3.46
CA THR A 45 -7.57 -55.96 4.61
C THR A 45 -8.39 -54.70 4.90
N VAL A 46 -8.27 -53.67 4.11
CA VAL A 46 -8.97 -52.39 4.28
C VAL A 46 -9.51 -52.00 2.91
N PHE A 47 -10.82 -52.12 2.74
CA PHE A 47 -11.53 -51.76 1.53
C PHE A 47 -11.11 -50.35 1.04
N GLY A 48 -10.68 -50.23 -0.19
CA GLY A 48 -10.24 -49.01 -0.83
C GLY A 48 -10.61 -48.92 -2.30
N ASN A 49 -10.37 -47.80 -2.90
CA ASN A 49 -10.76 -47.53 -4.29
C ASN A 49 -9.73 -46.69 -5.05
N SER A 50 -8.56 -46.47 -4.46
CA SER A 50 -7.44 -45.83 -5.17
C SER A 50 -6.96 -46.68 -6.35
N ASP A 51 -6.66 -46.03 -7.48
CA ASP A 51 -6.30 -46.71 -8.72
C ASP A 51 -5.14 -46.02 -9.51
N GLU A 52 -4.60 -44.91 -8.98
CA GLU A 52 -3.47 -44.21 -9.63
C GLU A 52 -2.11 -44.52 -8.98
N ASP A 53 -2.01 -44.67 -7.67
CA ASP A 53 -0.75 -44.93 -6.95
C ASP A 53 -0.66 -46.33 -6.32
N ARG A 54 -1.49 -46.59 -5.32
CA ARG A 54 -1.60 -47.85 -4.56
C ARG A 54 -2.99 -48.42 -4.74
N PHE A 55 -3.14 -49.42 -5.57
CA PHE A 55 -4.43 -50.07 -5.86
C PHE A 55 -5.07 -50.61 -4.59
N GLY A 56 -6.39 -50.39 -4.44
CA GLY A 56 -7.20 -50.95 -3.37
C GLY A 56 -6.94 -50.30 -2.00
N CYS A 57 -6.27 -49.19 -1.92
CA CYS A 57 -6.12 -48.42 -0.69
C CYS A 57 -7.25 -47.37 -0.54
N ARG A 58 -7.38 -46.88 0.68
CA ARG A 58 -8.38 -45.85 0.96
C ARG A 58 -8.04 -44.58 0.14
N ASP A 59 -9.08 -44.02 -0.46
CA ASP A 59 -9.11 -42.79 -1.21
C ASP A 59 -10.41 -42.09 -0.81
N SER A 60 -10.30 -41.00 -0.06
CA SER A 60 -11.42 -40.36 0.62
C SER A 60 -12.25 -39.44 -0.27
N ASP A 61 -11.62 -38.82 -1.26
CA ASP A 61 -12.28 -37.87 -2.16
C ASP A 61 -12.51 -38.38 -3.60
N LEU A 62 -11.99 -39.60 -3.89
CA LEU A 62 -12.23 -40.33 -5.13
C LEU A 62 -11.51 -39.73 -6.34
N ASP A 63 -10.30 -39.25 -6.16
CA ASP A 63 -9.44 -38.76 -7.24
C ASP A 63 -8.49 -39.84 -7.82
N GLY A 64 -8.45 -40.99 -7.16
CA GLY A 64 -7.63 -42.14 -7.54
C GLY A 64 -6.34 -42.29 -6.74
N TRP A 65 -5.92 -41.27 -6.05
CA TRP A 65 -4.74 -41.31 -5.19
C TRP A 65 -5.09 -41.77 -3.78
N SER A 66 -4.19 -42.51 -3.16
CA SER A 66 -4.48 -43.08 -1.83
C SER A 66 -4.18 -42.09 -0.71
N ASP A 67 -5.10 -42.07 0.28
CA ASP A 67 -4.90 -41.33 1.54
C ASP A 67 -3.58 -41.71 2.20
N PRO A 68 -2.92 -40.80 2.93
CA PRO A 68 -1.73 -41.13 3.72
C PRO A 68 -2.05 -42.13 4.83
N ASP A 69 -1.18 -43.13 5.00
CA ASP A 69 -1.27 -44.17 6.05
C ASP A 69 0.03 -44.23 6.85
N PRO A 70 0.34 -43.23 7.69
CA PRO A 70 1.59 -43.16 8.43
C PRO A 70 1.77 -44.27 9.46
N ASN A 71 0.68 -44.95 9.86
CA ASN A 71 0.69 -46.03 10.85
C ASN A 71 0.57 -47.42 10.22
N ALA A 72 0.60 -47.53 8.91
CA ALA A 72 0.41 -48.77 8.16
C ALA A 72 -0.89 -49.54 8.53
N LEU A 73 -1.99 -48.80 8.75
CA LEU A 73 -3.28 -49.39 9.10
C LEU A 73 -3.97 -50.03 7.93
N GLN A 74 -3.68 -49.55 6.71
CA GLN A 74 -4.26 -50.03 5.45
C GLN A 74 -3.35 -51.03 4.71
N GLY A 75 -2.08 -51.07 5.06
CA GLY A 75 -1.13 -51.89 4.37
C GLY A 75 0.02 -52.40 5.28
N THR A 76 1.04 -52.95 4.68
CA THR A 76 2.18 -53.58 5.37
C THR A 76 3.30 -52.61 5.73
N GLN A 77 3.24 -51.39 5.23
CA GLN A 77 4.21 -50.32 5.53
C GLN A 77 3.55 -48.98 5.53
N SER A 78 4.15 -48.02 6.24
CA SER A 78 3.66 -46.66 6.27
C SER A 78 3.70 -46.01 4.88
N TRP A 79 2.76 -45.15 4.62
CA TRP A 79 2.62 -44.40 3.36
C TRP A 79 2.33 -42.94 3.68
N ASN A 80 3.18 -42.07 3.27
CA ASN A 80 3.12 -40.66 3.60
C ASN A 80 3.15 -39.83 2.32
N ILE A 81 2.84 -38.53 2.42
CA ILE A 81 2.90 -37.58 1.32
C ILE A 81 4.29 -37.60 0.65
N SER A 82 5.37 -37.69 1.43
CA SER A 82 6.75 -37.83 0.90
C SER A 82 7.02 -39.12 0.15
N ASP A 83 6.18 -40.15 0.29
CA ASP A 83 6.23 -41.41 -0.42
C ASP A 83 5.36 -41.42 -1.69
N GLY A 84 4.50 -40.38 -1.84
CA GLY A 84 3.56 -40.19 -2.95
C GLY A 84 2.08 -40.38 -2.58
N ALA A 85 1.72 -40.39 -1.28
CA ALA A 85 0.33 -40.34 -0.86
C ALA A 85 -0.31 -39.01 -1.23
N ASP A 86 -1.63 -39.04 -1.36
CA ASP A 86 -2.41 -37.83 -1.55
C ASP A 86 -2.13 -36.78 -0.46
N ALA A 87 -1.79 -35.59 -0.89
CA ALA A 87 -1.53 -34.46 -0.01
C ALA A 87 -2.83 -33.75 0.42
N PHE A 88 -3.93 -33.99 -0.30
CA PHE A 88 -5.21 -33.27 -0.14
C PHE A 88 -6.40 -34.25 -0.09
N ASP A 89 -6.40 -35.19 0.82
CA ASP A 89 -7.34 -36.29 0.99
C ASP A 89 -8.86 -35.95 1.06
N THR A 90 -9.20 -34.71 0.85
CA THR A 90 -10.57 -34.16 0.82
C THR A 90 -10.83 -33.23 -0.38
N ASP A 91 -9.87 -33.05 -1.28
CA ASP A 91 -10.01 -32.22 -2.49
C ASP A 91 -9.61 -33.01 -3.75
N SER A 92 -10.57 -33.66 -4.36
CA SER A 92 -10.40 -34.49 -5.57
C SER A 92 -9.86 -33.75 -6.81
N THR A 93 -9.41 -32.54 -6.67
CA THR A 93 -8.78 -31.74 -7.74
C THR A 93 -7.30 -31.48 -7.50
N GLN A 94 -6.81 -31.89 -6.32
CA GLN A 94 -5.40 -31.75 -5.92
C GLN A 94 -4.94 -33.02 -5.21
N TRP A 95 -3.74 -33.52 -5.51
CA TRP A 95 -3.16 -34.71 -4.86
C TRP A 95 -1.65 -34.59 -4.54
N SER A 96 -0.98 -33.59 -5.08
CA SER A 96 0.43 -33.37 -4.80
C SER A 96 0.72 -31.98 -4.29
N ASP A 97 1.69 -31.87 -3.37
CA ASP A 97 2.20 -30.64 -2.79
C ASP A 97 3.74 -30.83 -2.64
N PHE A 98 4.47 -30.39 -3.63
CA PHE A 98 5.90 -30.68 -3.75
C PHE A 98 6.76 -29.95 -2.72
N ASP A 99 6.43 -28.70 -2.44
CA ASP A 99 7.19 -27.86 -1.50
C ASP A 99 6.57 -27.80 -0.10
N SER A 100 5.38 -28.37 0.06
CA SER A 100 4.68 -28.55 1.34
C SER A 100 4.22 -27.24 1.96
N ASP A 101 3.70 -26.34 1.16
CA ASP A 101 3.17 -25.06 1.62
C ASP A 101 1.63 -25.07 1.83
N GLY A 102 0.99 -26.15 1.38
CA GLY A 102 -0.46 -26.36 1.53
C GLY A 102 -1.27 -25.95 0.31
N TYR A 103 -0.64 -25.58 -0.79
CA TYR A 103 -1.26 -25.39 -2.10
C TYR A 103 -0.92 -26.54 -3.04
N GLY A 104 -1.92 -26.99 -3.80
CA GLY A 104 -1.77 -28.17 -4.64
C GLY A 104 -1.15 -27.88 -5.99
N ASP A 105 -0.33 -28.82 -6.47
CA ASP A 105 0.41 -28.70 -7.73
C ASP A 105 -0.43 -28.79 -8.99
N GLU A 106 -1.68 -29.24 -8.92
CA GLU A 106 -2.49 -29.44 -10.12
C GLU A 106 -3.01 -28.11 -10.68
N PRO A 107 -2.63 -27.73 -11.91
CA PRO A 107 -2.84 -26.36 -12.42
C PRO A 107 -4.29 -26.01 -12.70
N VAL A 108 -5.19 -27.00 -12.68
CA VAL A 108 -6.64 -26.87 -12.90
C VAL A 108 -7.45 -27.22 -11.65
N GLY A 109 -6.76 -27.55 -10.55
CA GLY A 109 -7.38 -27.85 -9.26
C GLY A 109 -7.83 -26.58 -8.51
N THR A 110 -8.33 -26.80 -7.32
CA THR A 110 -8.69 -25.73 -6.39
C THR A 110 -7.42 -25.00 -5.95
N ASP A 111 -7.43 -23.65 -6.00
CA ASP A 111 -6.35 -22.77 -5.54
C ASP A 111 -4.93 -23.29 -5.92
N PRO A 112 -4.66 -23.49 -7.23
CA PRO A 112 -3.46 -24.18 -7.66
C PRO A 112 -2.20 -23.40 -7.36
N ASP A 113 -1.19 -24.09 -6.83
CA ASP A 113 0.12 -23.51 -6.60
C ASP A 113 0.76 -23.02 -7.90
N ARG A 114 1.18 -21.77 -7.88
CA ARG A 114 1.90 -21.11 -8.99
C ARG A 114 3.40 -21.12 -8.81
N CYS A 115 3.89 -21.54 -7.65
CA CYS A 115 5.31 -21.56 -7.27
C CYS A 115 5.78 -22.92 -6.73
N LYS A 116 5.29 -24.01 -7.26
CA LYS A 116 5.41 -25.43 -6.87
C LYS A 116 6.74 -25.93 -6.30
N GLU A 117 7.83 -25.21 -6.47
CA GLU A 117 9.17 -25.56 -5.98
C GLU A 117 9.62 -24.66 -4.83
N THR A 118 8.81 -23.67 -4.44
CA THR A 118 9.21 -22.64 -3.47
C THR A 118 8.04 -22.29 -2.57
N PRO A 119 8.04 -22.77 -1.32
CA PRO A 119 6.95 -22.56 -0.40
C PRO A 119 6.57 -21.10 -0.25
N GLY A 120 5.29 -20.80 -0.28
CA GLY A 120 4.79 -19.44 -0.15
C GLY A 120 3.45 -19.34 0.56
N THR A 121 2.98 -18.12 0.75
CA THR A 121 1.77 -17.84 1.55
C THR A 121 0.78 -16.92 0.83
N SER A 122 1.08 -16.52 -0.40
CA SER A 122 0.21 -15.62 -1.16
C SER A 122 -1.14 -16.27 -1.51
N THR A 123 -2.21 -15.45 -1.44
CA THR A 123 -3.61 -15.90 -1.54
C THR A 123 -4.46 -15.07 -2.52
N GLU A 124 -3.94 -13.96 -3.03
CA GLU A 124 -4.74 -13.01 -3.82
C GLU A 124 -4.47 -13.09 -5.33
N ASP A 125 -3.21 -13.21 -5.74
CA ASP A 125 -2.83 -13.23 -7.16
C ASP A 125 -2.26 -14.56 -7.65
N ARG A 126 -1.32 -15.13 -6.93
CA ARG A 126 -0.58 -16.35 -7.27
C ARG A 126 -0.46 -17.22 -6.02
N PHE A 127 -1.42 -18.11 -5.83
CA PHE A 127 -1.44 -19.03 -4.69
C PHE A 127 -0.11 -19.74 -4.51
N GLY A 128 0.34 -19.91 -3.26
CA GLY A 128 1.56 -20.66 -2.94
C GLY A 128 2.87 -19.96 -3.29
N CYS A 129 2.84 -18.69 -3.72
CA CYS A 129 4.09 -17.96 -3.98
C CYS A 129 4.57 -17.18 -2.76
N THR A 130 5.84 -16.80 -2.77
CA THR A 130 6.43 -15.98 -1.71
C THR A 130 5.65 -14.69 -1.54
N ASP A 131 5.30 -14.40 -0.30
CA ASP A 131 4.63 -13.18 0.18
C ASP A 131 5.41 -12.73 1.42
N THR A 132 6.25 -11.71 1.25
CA THR A 132 7.23 -11.34 2.28
C THR A 132 6.63 -10.56 3.43
N ASP A 133 5.62 -9.75 3.20
CA ASP A 133 5.00 -8.93 4.24
C ASP A 133 3.67 -9.47 4.75
N GLY A 134 3.09 -10.46 4.04
CA GLY A 134 1.91 -11.19 4.49
C GLY A 134 0.58 -10.50 4.21
N ASP A 135 0.50 -9.70 3.16
CA ASP A 135 -0.75 -9.03 2.76
C ASP A 135 -1.64 -9.88 1.83
N GLY A 136 -1.10 -11.02 1.37
CA GLY A 136 -1.75 -11.98 0.49
C GLY A 136 -1.34 -11.87 -0.98
N TRP A 137 -0.68 -10.81 -1.39
CA TRP A 137 -0.12 -10.69 -2.73
C TRP A 137 1.27 -11.30 -2.80
N SER A 138 1.60 -11.93 -3.92
CA SER A 138 2.95 -12.47 -4.09
C SER A 138 3.97 -11.35 -4.30
N ASP A 139 5.21 -11.52 -3.82
CA ASP A 139 6.30 -10.54 -4.04
C ASP A 139 6.46 -10.11 -5.51
N LEU A 140 6.06 -10.96 -6.44
CA LEU A 140 6.14 -10.66 -7.88
C LEU A 140 4.93 -9.86 -8.38
N GLY A 141 3.77 -10.03 -7.77
CA GLY A 141 2.53 -9.32 -8.10
C GLY A 141 2.38 -8.01 -7.31
N ASP A 142 3.06 -7.92 -6.20
CA ASP A 142 3.07 -6.79 -5.30
C ASP A 142 4.08 -5.72 -5.72
N ARG A 143 3.65 -4.47 -5.72
CA ARG A 143 4.52 -3.32 -5.95
C ARG A 143 5.30 -2.90 -4.70
N PHE A 144 4.81 -3.30 -3.51
CA PHE A 144 5.36 -2.94 -2.22
C PHE A 144 5.65 -4.16 -1.32
N PRO A 145 6.48 -5.12 -1.72
CA PRO A 145 6.65 -6.44 -1.07
C PRO A 145 7.18 -6.40 0.37
N MET A 146 7.21 -5.26 0.99
CA MET A 146 7.64 -5.01 2.38
C MET A 146 6.64 -4.15 3.15
N ASP A 147 5.50 -3.81 2.55
CA ASP A 147 4.47 -2.97 3.16
C ASP A 147 3.09 -3.63 3.08
N VAL A 148 2.75 -4.41 4.08
CA VAL A 148 1.48 -5.13 4.25
C VAL A 148 0.21 -4.29 4.02
N THR A 149 0.34 -3.00 3.83
CA THR A 149 -0.79 -2.08 3.64
C THR A 149 -0.91 -1.56 2.21
N GLN A 150 0.04 -1.87 1.34
CA GLN A 150 0.08 -1.43 -0.06
C GLN A 150 0.53 -2.57 -0.97
N TRP A 151 -0.13 -2.77 -2.11
CA TRP A 151 0.19 -3.83 -3.10
C TRP A 151 0.06 -3.38 -4.54
N PHE A 152 -0.53 -2.23 -4.80
CA PHE A 152 -0.78 -1.73 -6.15
C PHE A 152 -0.33 -0.28 -6.30
N ASP A 153 0.18 0.06 -7.48
CA ASP A 153 0.71 1.36 -7.87
C ASP A 153 0.43 1.50 -9.38
N ALA A 154 -0.67 2.20 -9.71
CA ALA A 154 -1.21 2.23 -11.07
C ALA A 154 -0.37 3.05 -12.04
N ASP A 155 0.19 4.16 -11.58
CA ASP A 155 0.96 5.08 -12.41
C ASP A 155 2.48 4.91 -12.27
N GLY A 156 2.91 4.16 -11.25
CA GLY A 156 4.31 3.77 -11.06
C GLY A 156 5.17 4.86 -10.41
N ASP A 157 4.58 5.71 -9.61
CA ASP A 157 5.27 6.83 -8.95
C ASP A 157 5.92 6.45 -7.62
N GLY A 158 5.57 5.26 -7.08
CA GLY A 158 6.12 4.72 -5.84
C GLY A 158 5.26 4.99 -4.61
N TYR A 159 4.07 5.55 -4.76
CA TYR A 159 3.03 5.60 -3.75
C TYR A 159 1.95 4.57 -4.05
N GLY A 160 1.35 4.00 -3.01
CA GLY A 160 0.39 2.91 -3.18
C GLY A 160 -1.05 3.40 -3.22
N ASP A 161 -1.85 2.76 -4.07
CA ASP A 161 -3.24 3.15 -4.34
C ASP A 161 -4.21 2.83 -3.20
N ASN A 162 -3.80 2.05 -2.19
CA ASN A 162 -4.65 1.80 -1.04
C ASN A 162 -4.71 3.02 -0.13
N ILE A 163 -5.82 3.73 -0.18
CA ILE A 163 -6.07 4.97 0.59
C ILE A 163 -6.00 4.80 2.11
N TRP A 164 -6.02 3.55 2.61
CA TRP A 164 -5.92 3.22 4.03
C TRP A 164 -4.54 2.69 4.40
N GLY A 165 -3.66 2.55 3.41
CA GLY A 165 -2.29 2.08 3.59
C GLY A 165 -1.33 3.17 4.08
N ASN A 166 -0.07 2.78 4.23
CA ASN A 166 1.00 3.72 4.52
C ASN A 166 1.25 4.62 3.31
N MET A 167 1.43 5.92 3.56
CA MET A 167 1.75 6.89 2.50
C MET A 167 0.90 6.71 1.24
N PRO A 168 -0.44 6.78 1.36
CA PRO A 168 -1.34 6.50 0.25
C PRO A 168 -1.18 7.53 -0.85
N ASP A 169 -1.25 7.06 -2.09
CA ASP A 169 -1.33 7.93 -3.25
C ASP A 169 -2.66 8.71 -3.26
N SER A 170 -2.55 10.01 -3.42
CA SER A 170 -3.71 10.90 -3.54
C SER A 170 -4.13 11.15 -4.98
N CYS A 171 -3.31 10.74 -5.95
CA CYS A 171 -3.50 10.94 -7.38
C CYS A 171 -3.13 9.69 -8.21
N PRO A 172 -3.81 8.54 -8.03
CA PRO A 172 -3.40 7.22 -8.56
C PRO A 172 -3.30 7.10 -10.11
N GLU A 173 -3.55 8.14 -10.84
CA GLU A 173 -3.46 8.17 -12.31
C GLU A 173 -2.48 9.26 -12.81
N ALA A 174 -1.80 9.95 -11.90
CA ALA A 174 -0.89 11.04 -12.24
C ALA A 174 0.53 10.52 -12.50
N SER A 175 1.05 10.72 -13.71
CA SER A 175 2.36 10.18 -14.07
C SER A 175 3.53 10.98 -13.49
N LEU A 176 4.65 10.30 -13.26
CA LEU A 176 5.95 10.85 -12.84
C LEU A 176 6.50 12.02 -13.69
N ALA A 177 5.89 12.34 -14.83
CA ALA A 177 6.45 13.27 -15.81
C ALA A 177 6.50 14.73 -15.31
N ASP A 178 5.66 15.08 -14.35
CA ASP A 178 5.45 16.46 -13.90
C ASP A 178 5.98 16.74 -12.48
N GLY A 179 6.79 15.82 -11.93
CA GLY A 179 7.24 15.89 -10.55
C GLY A 179 6.21 15.27 -9.60
N ILE A 180 6.60 14.99 -8.35
CA ILE A 180 5.75 14.34 -7.34
C ILE A 180 5.76 15.16 -6.07
N CYS A 181 4.58 15.50 -5.59
CA CYS A 181 4.39 16.14 -4.31
C CYS A 181 4.75 15.21 -3.13
N LEU A 182 5.45 15.76 -2.16
CA LEU A 182 5.95 15.03 -1.00
C LEU A 182 5.38 15.51 0.33
N LEU A 183 4.64 16.61 0.38
CA LEU A 183 4.26 17.27 1.63
C LEU A 183 2.75 17.29 1.91
N ASP A 184 1.93 17.67 0.94
CA ASP A 184 0.48 17.81 1.17
C ASP A 184 -0.34 16.66 0.58
N ARG A 185 -0.19 16.34 -0.71
CA ARG A 185 -0.87 15.24 -1.41
C ARG A 185 0.17 14.36 -2.07
N LEU A 186 0.52 13.28 -1.40
CA LEU A 186 1.52 12.33 -1.90
C LEU A 186 1.08 11.77 -3.27
N GLY A 187 2.01 11.61 -4.19
CA GLY A 187 1.75 11.08 -5.53
C GLY A 187 1.15 12.08 -6.52
N CYS A 188 0.75 13.28 -6.09
CA CYS A 188 0.17 14.27 -7.00
C CYS A 188 1.24 15.10 -7.72
N PRO A 189 0.92 15.70 -8.88
CA PRO A 189 1.83 16.57 -9.61
C PRO A 189 2.34 17.74 -8.78
N ASP A 190 3.65 18.03 -8.93
CA ASP A 190 4.37 19.14 -8.33
C ASP A 190 5.42 19.62 -9.35
N LEU A 191 5.04 20.59 -10.17
CA LEU A 191 5.80 20.99 -11.36
C LEU A 191 7.14 21.66 -11.04
N ASP A 192 7.22 22.41 -9.95
CA ASP A 192 8.46 23.10 -9.58
C ASP A 192 9.27 22.41 -8.48
N GLY A 193 8.71 21.38 -7.87
CA GLY A 193 9.38 20.51 -6.91
C GLY A 193 9.61 21.17 -5.56
N ASP A 194 8.65 21.98 -5.08
CA ASP A 194 8.74 22.60 -3.76
C ASP A 194 8.10 21.74 -2.66
N GLY A 195 7.36 20.71 -3.06
CA GLY A 195 6.73 19.72 -2.17
C GLY A 195 5.24 19.92 -1.98
N PHE A 196 4.65 20.97 -2.54
CA PHE A 196 3.21 21.19 -2.55
C PHE A 196 2.62 20.82 -3.92
N SER A 197 1.44 20.20 -3.90
CA SER A 197 0.80 19.74 -5.13
C SER A 197 0.21 20.87 -5.96
N ASP A 198 0.34 20.74 -7.28
CA ASP A 198 -0.33 21.62 -8.23
C ASP A 198 -1.85 21.60 -8.04
N PRO A 199 -2.56 22.69 -8.28
CA PRO A 199 -4.02 22.72 -8.20
C PRO A 199 -4.67 21.89 -9.31
N ASP A 200 -5.76 21.20 -8.98
CA ASP A 200 -6.63 20.49 -9.90
C ASP A 200 -8.11 20.86 -9.70
N ASP A 201 -9.02 20.24 -10.47
CA ASP A 201 -10.47 20.52 -10.40
C ASP A 201 -11.08 20.22 -9.01
N SER A 202 -10.44 19.36 -8.23
CA SER A 202 -10.90 18.92 -6.89
C SER A 202 -10.12 19.58 -5.74
N TRP A 203 -8.96 20.16 -6.03
CA TRP A 203 -8.01 20.68 -5.07
C TRP A 203 -7.49 22.04 -5.52
N GLY A 204 -8.13 23.08 -5.02
CA GLY A 204 -7.82 24.46 -5.42
C GLY A 204 -6.63 25.06 -4.66
N ALA A 205 -5.97 26.02 -5.31
CA ALA A 205 -4.95 26.85 -4.68
C ALA A 205 -5.52 27.81 -3.62
N SER A 206 -4.65 28.33 -2.74
CA SER A 206 -4.97 29.45 -1.86
C SER A 206 -5.58 30.63 -2.64
N PRO A 207 -6.50 31.39 -2.02
CA PRO A 207 -7.08 31.26 -0.68
C PRO A 207 -8.22 30.25 -0.56
N ASN A 208 -8.64 29.62 -1.65
CA ASN A 208 -9.83 28.76 -1.69
C ASN A 208 -9.52 27.29 -1.36
N GLY A 209 -8.26 26.92 -1.30
CA GLY A 209 -7.76 25.57 -1.02
C GLY A 209 -6.35 25.63 -0.44
N THR A 210 -5.66 24.50 -0.50
CA THR A 210 -4.29 24.34 0.03
C THR A 210 -3.30 23.83 -1.01
N ALA A 211 -3.72 23.69 -2.28
CA ALA A 211 -2.80 23.43 -3.38
C ALA A 211 -1.85 24.61 -3.60
N ASP A 212 -0.75 24.34 -4.27
CA ASP A 212 0.23 25.36 -4.63
C ASP A 212 -0.42 26.50 -5.43
N ALA A 213 -0.27 27.72 -4.91
CA ALA A 213 -0.74 28.93 -5.58
C ALA A 213 0.22 29.40 -6.69
N PHE A 214 1.45 28.88 -6.71
CA PHE A 214 2.51 29.29 -7.61
C PHE A 214 3.23 28.11 -8.28
N PRO A 215 2.58 27.24 -9.06
CA PRO A 215 3.10 25.98 -9.59
C PRO A 215 4.36 26.05 -10.48
N GLN A 216 4.99 27.20 -10.60
CA GLN A 216 6.22 27.43 -11.34
C GLN A 216 7.24 28.23 -10.52
N ASN A 217 7.02 28.41 -9.22
CA ASN A 217 7.85 29.21 -8.37
C ASN A 217 8.24 28.49 -7.09
N ARG A 218 9.22 27.62 -7.15
CA ARG A 218 9.73 26.72 -6.10
C ARG A 218 9.91 27.33 -4.69
N VAL A 219 9.79 28.63 -4.55
CA VAL A 219 9.98 29.32 -3.26
C VAL A 219 8.69 29.96 -2.74
N GLN A 220 7.57 29.76 -3.41
CA GLN A 220 6.25 30.23 -2.99
C GLN A 220 5.20 29.14 -3.28
N TRP A 221 4.32 28.85 -2.36
CA TRP A 221 3.26 27.85 -2.47
C TRP A 221 1.91 28.31 -1.90
N SER A 222 1.91 29.38 -1.13
CA SER A 222 0.71 29.92 -0.47
C SER A 222 0.48 31.37 -0.85
N ASP A 223 -0.79 31.74 -1.04
CA ASP A 223 -1.27 33.09 -1.27
C ASP A 223 -2.61 33.23 -0.52
N LEU A 224 -2.54 33.64 0.76
CA LEU A 224 -3.66 33.57 1.69
C LEU A 224 -4.77 34.56 1.36
N ASP A 225 -4.43 35.72 0.83
CA ASP A 225 -5.40 36.77 0.49
C ASP A 225 -5.73 36.85 -1.01
N GLY A 226 -4.99 36.12 -1.85
CA GLY A 226 -5.27 35.92 -3.26
C GLY A 226 -4.87 37.11 -4.14
N ASP A 227 -3.84 37.84 -3.78
CA ASP A 227 -3.38 39.03 -4.53
C ASP A 227 -2.27 38.75 -5.56
N GLY A 228 -1.74 37.51 -5.56
CA GLY A 228 -0.69 37.07 -6.48
C GLY A 228 0.74 37.26 -5.96
N PHE A 229 0.90 37.66 -4.70
CA PHE A 229 2.17 37.62 -3.96
C PHE A 229 2.15 36.43 -2.97
N GLY A 230 3.30 35.82 -2.76
CA GLY A 230 3.38 34.62 -1.96
C GLY A 230 3.76 34.87 -0.51
N ASP A 231 3.14 34.12 0.38
CA ASP A 231 3.31 34.27 1.84
C ASP A 231 4.70 33.89 2.37
N ASN A 232 5.55 33.23 1.58
CA ASN A 232 6.90 32.90 2.02
C ASN A 232 7.80 34.14 1.98
N GLY A 233 8.10 34.68 3.14
CA GLY A 233 8.84 35.94 3.30
C GLY A 233 10.27 35.98 2.75
N ILE A 234 10.84 34.85 2.31
CA ILE A 234 12.18 34.77 1.74
C ILE A 234 12.20 34.49 0.22
N GLY A 235 11.02 34.30 -0.38
CA GLY A 235 10.87 33.98 -1.79
C GLY A 235 10.92 35.18 -2.72
N SER A 236 10.95 34.93 -4.04
CA SER A 236 10.60 35.92 -5.06
C SER A 236 9.08 36.13 -5.07
N LEU A 237 8.64 37.34 -5.36
CA LEU A 237 7.21 37.72 -5.25
C LEU A 237 6.64 37.52 -3.85
N ARG A 238 7.44 37.77 -2.82
CA ARG A 238 6.99 37.64 -1.44
C ARG A 238 5.90 38.68 -1.14
N ASP A 239 4.98 38.29 -0.31
CA ASP A 239 4.01 39.21 0.27
C ASP A 239 4.51 39.75 1.60
N ASP A 240 4.48 41.08 1.77
CA ASP A 240 4.77 41.76 3.03
C ASP A 240 3.49 42.01 3.86
N CYS A 241 2.29 41.71 3.29
CA CYS A 241 0.97 41.87 3.92
C CYS A 241 0.07 40.61 3.75
N PRO A 242 0.47 39.41 4.14
CA PRO A 242 -0.16 38.12 3.78
C PRO A 242 -1.63 37.91 4.13
N GLU A 243 -2.27 38.81 4.82
CA GLU A 243 -3.67 38.73 5.21
C GLU A 243 -4.52 39.87 4.57
N VAL A 244 -3.90 40.75 3.81
CA VAL A 244 -4.56 41.96 3.28
C VAL A 244 -4.12 42.22 1.83
N SER A 245 -4.90 41.78 0.89
CA SER A 245 -4.67 41.89 -0.54
C SER A 245 -4.27 43.29 -0.98
N GLY A 246 -3.19 43.39 -1.78
CA GLY A 246 -2.68 44.64 -2.31
C GLY A 246 -1.93 44.50 -3.62
N GLU A 247 -1.59 45.66 -4.24
CA GLU A 247 -0.91 45.70 -5.55
C GLU A 247 0.44 46.43 -5.50
N SER A 248 0.93 46.79 -4.31
CA SER A 248 2.21 47.48 -4.17
C SER A 248 3.39 46.58 -4.57
N THR A 249 4.38 47.18 -5.28
CA THR A 249 5.52 46.44 -5.84
C THR A 249 6.89 47.09 -5.57
N ILE A 250 6.92 48.32 -5.01
CA ILE A 250 8.14 49.10 -4.90
C ILE A 250 8.78 49.00 -3.51
N ASP A 251 7.97 49.06 -2.46
CA ASP A 251 8.44 49.04 -1.07
C ASP A 251 8.03 47.78 -0.31
N LEU A 252 6.78 47.68 0.10
CA LEU A 252 6.20 46.47 0.71
C LEU A 252 5.32 45.77 -0.33
N GLN A 253 5.81 44.66 -0.86
CA GLN A 253 5.09 43.94 -1.92
C GLN A 253 3.81 43.32 -1.37
N GLY A 254 2.74 43.26 -2.19
CA GLY A 254 1.46 42.67 -1.81
C GLY A 254 0.66 43.50 -0.80
N CYS A 255 1.10 44.71 -0.44
CA CYS A 255 0.34 45.55 0.48
C CYS A 255 -0.61 46.50 -0.27
N PRO A 256 -1.67 47.01 0.41
CA PRO A 256 -2.61 47.93 -0.20
C PRO A 256 -1.94 49.17 -0.81
N ASP A 257 -2.32 49.48 -2.06
CA ASP A 257 -1.90 50.64 -2.85
C ASP A 257 -3.12 51.26 -3.55
N ALA A 258 -3.89 52.08 -2.81
CA ALA A 258 -5.14 52.61 -3.28
C ALA A 258 -5.00 53.68 -4.39
N ASN A 259 -3.80 54.24 -4.52
CA ASN A 259 -3.55 55.28 -5.52
C ASN A 259 -2.82 54.75 -6.78
N GLY A 260 -2.34 53.47 -6.76
CA GLY A 260 -1.71 52.82 -7.88
C GLY A 260 -0.32 53.35 -8.22
N ASP A 261 0.40 53.91 -7.27
CA ASP A 261 1.75 54.46 -7.51
C ASP A 261 2.88 53.45 -7.27
N GLY A 262 2.54 52.22 -6.86
CA GLY A 262 3.41 51.10 -6.59
C GLY A 262 3.99 51.08 -5.17
N TYR A 263 3.74 52.08 -4.36
CA TYR A 263 4.12 52.12 -2.96
C TYR A 263 2.93 51.70 -2.10
N SER A 264 3.21 51.00 -1.01
CA SER A 264 2.16 50.66 -0.05
C SER A 264 1.57 51.92 0.64
N ASP A 265 0.25 51.91 0.86
CA ASP A 265 -0.44 53.01 1.55
C ASP A 265 0.16 53.31 2.93
N SER A 266 0.64 52.32 3.64
CA SER A 266 1.26 52.47 4.97
C SER A 266 2.55 53.28 4.90
N PHE A 267 3.33 53.11 3.83
CA PHE A 267 4.58 53.83 3.58
C PHE A 267 4.30 55.22 2.97
N GLY A 268 3.34 55.32 2.06
CA GLY A 268 2.85 56.57 1.51
C GLY A 268 2.34 57.52 2.57
N PHE A 269 1.66 56.99 3.59
CA PHE A 269 1.21 57.79 4.76
C PHE A 269 2.40 58.34 5.54
N ILE A 270 3.45 57.56 5.79
CA ILE A 270 4.70 58.05 6.48
C ILE A 270 5.41 59.08 5.60
N ASN A 271 5.54 58.82 4.28
CA ASN A 271 6.16 59.77 3.36
C ASN A 271 5.36 61.07 3.22
N SER A 272 4.05 61.01 3.14
CA SER A 272 3.22 62.20 3.12
C SER A 272 3.33 63.00 4.42
N GLN A 273 3.48 62.34 5.55
CA GLN A 273 3.75 62.97 6.85
C GLN A 273 5.14 63.58 6.90
N TYR A 274 6.17 62.92 6.35
CA TYR A 274 7.53 63.47 6.23
C TYR A 274 7.61 64.67 5.28
N MET A 275 6.88 64.61 4.14
CA MET A 275 6.79 65.73 3.21
C MET A 275 6.04 66.89 3.81
N LEU A 276 4.94 66.64 4.60
CA LEU A 276 4.27 67.68 5.34
C LEU A 276 5.14 68.32 6.44
N MET A 277 5.97 67.52 7.10
CA MET A 277 6.97 68.00 8.06
C MET A 277 8.04 68.85 7.40
N ALA A 278 8.54 68.41 6.22
CA ALA A 278 9.55 69.11 5.45
C ALA A 278 9.04 70.46 4.86
N SER A 279 7.76 70.51 4.47
CA SER A 279 7.13 71.71 3.89
C SER A 279 6.62 72.70 4.92
N ASN A 280 6.37 72.27 6.16
CA ASN A 280 5.90 73.16 7.22
C ASN A 280 6.45 72.75 8.60
N PRO A 281 7.69 73.07 8.91
CA PRO A 281 8.36 72.66 10.14
C PRO A 281 7.70 73.16 11.40
N THR A 282 6.90 74.24 11.34
CA THR A 282 6.15 74.75 12.49
C THR A 282 4.92 73.90 12.82
N ALA A 283 4.22 73.33 11.83
CA ALA A 283 3.11 72.41 12.05
C ALA A 283 3.59 71.06 12.63
N ALA A 284 4.73 70.55 12.16
CA ALA A 284 5.33 69.35 12.71
C ALA A 284 5.74 69.50 14.19
N MET A 285 6.20 70.70 14.57
CA MET A 285 6.58 70.99 15.95
C MET A 285 5.37 70.92 16.91
N PHE A 286 4.22 71.41 16.47
CA PHE A 286 3.00 71.40 17.30
C PHE A 286 2.32 70.01 17.36
N THR A 287 2.43 69.21 16.30
CA THR A 287 1.68 67.96 16.23
C THR A 287 2.41 66.76 16.83
N TYR A 288 3.74 66.73 16.75
CA TYR A 288 4.54 65.57 17.17
C TYR A 288 5.64 65.88 18.18
N ILE A 289 6.40 67.01 18.02
CA ILE A 289 7.54 67.30 18.89
C ILE A 289 7.08 67.77 20.27
N ILE A 290 6.01 68.62 20.33
CA ILE A 290 5.51 69.13 21.59
C ILE A 290 4.85 67.99 22.44
N PRO A 291 3.98 67.12 21.90
CA PRO A 291 3.44 66.00 22.66
C PRO A 291 4.53 65.05 23.19
N ILE A 292 5.55 64.72 22.36
CA ILE A 292 6.67 63.88 22.78
C ILE A 292 7.53 64.59 23.85
N GLY A 293 7.76 65.88 23.68
CA GLY A 293 8.48 66.68 24.67
C GLY A 293 7.77 66.74 26.00
N ILE A 294 6.44 66.93 25.99
CA ILE A 294 5.62 66.95 27.21
C ILE A 294 5.63 65.57 27.88
N PHE A 295 5.54 64.49 27.09
CA PHE A 295 5.60 63.15 27.62
C PHE A 295 6.96 62.79 28.27
N LEU A 296 8.07 63.23 27.67
CA LEU A 296 9.40 63.08 28.25
C LEU A 296 9.59 63.93 29.53
N ILE A 297 9.07 65.16 29.57
CA ILE A 297 9.11 66.02 30.76
C ILE A 297 8.28 65.43 31.91
N THR A 298 7.13 64.84 31.62
CA THR A 298 6.33 64.16 32.63
C THR A 298 6.98 62.90 33.18
N ILE A 299 7.66 62.13 32.33
CA ILE A 299 8.45 60.95 32.77
C ILE A 299 9.66 61.36 33.61
N LEU A 300 10.41 62.40 33.19
CA LEU A 300 11.53 62.94 34.00
C LEU A 300 11.03 63.54 35.33
N GLY A 301 9.89 64.27 35.32
CA GLY A 301 9.29 64.81 36.51
C GLY A 301 8.88 63.70 37.50
N MET A 302 8.29 62.63 37.03
CA MET A 302 7.94 61.44 37.85
C MET A 302 9.19 60.73 38.41
N MET A 303 10.28 60.66 37.64
CA MET A 303 11.57 60.07 38.12
C MET A 303 12.24 60.95 39.20
N VAL A 304 12.15 62.27 39.11
CA VAL A 304 12.72 63.19 40.11
C VAL A 304 11.90 63.12 41.40
N VAL A 305 10.57 63.09 41.32
CA VAL A 305 9.69 62.96 42.51
C VAL A 305 9.90 61.61 43.21
N ARG A 306 10.17 60.57 42.46
CA ARG A 306 10.42 59.24 43.04
C ARG A 306 11.77 59.11 43.73
N ARG A 307 12.78 59.92 43.32
CA ARG A 307 14.12 59.97 43.97
C ARG A 307 14.15 60.90 45.19
N GLY A 308 13.23 61.82 45.33
CA GLY A 308 13.13 62.71 46.47
C GLY A 308 12.33 62.20 47.66
N GLY A 309 11.78 61.00 47.58
CA GLY A 309 10.98 60.37 48.63
C GLY A 309 11.72 59.33 49.51
N GLU A 310 13.03 59.14 49.26
CA GLU A 310 13.90 58.27 50.09
C GLU A 310 14.98 59.11 50.77
N SER A 311 14.61 59.92 51.74
CA SER A 311 15.52 60.49 52.70
C SER A 311 14.86 60.60 54.07
#